data_b9a0fb5eb71c50e3383a540e0e0e3293
#
_entry.id   b9a0fb5eb71c50e3383a540e0e0e3293
#
_cell.length_a   1.000
_cell.length_b   1.000
_cell.length_c   1.000
_cell.angle_alpha   90.00
_cell.angle_beta   90.00
_cell.angle_gamma   90.00
#
_symmetry.space_group_name_H-M   'P 1'
#
loop_
_entity.id
_entity.type
_entity.pdbx_description
1 polymer ?
#
loop_
_entity_poly.entity_id
_entity_poly.type
_entity_poly.pdbx_seq_one_letter_code
_entity_poly.pdbx_strand_id
1 'polypeptide(L)'
;MKWKIVDNTLIIEGNFFALSSGVLGGWKRVEFLFNHTITTYVEDPIEYIKSLAKKFNMKNYFGLLTAVPMDKLAVVRVEDVTTFVTAGVGNPNEKIGTINIIIVVDGNMSDGAMVNSIITATEAKSVALLKSGLKFTGTSTDAIIVAKTGKGRYYEYAGYASELGKKIWMAVKKAVIESLSKWNNESV
;
A
#
# COMPACT_ATOMS: atom_id res chain seq x y z
N MET A 1 1.45 15.38 5.87
CA MET A 1 0.64 14.47 5.06
C MET A 1 -0.83 14.67 5.40
N LYS A 2 -1.68 14.81 4.38
CA LYS A 2 -3.15 14.79 4.49
C LYS A 2 -3.67 13.62 3.67
N TRP A 3 -4.82 13.05 4.02
CA TRP A 3 -5.45 12.03 3.21
C TRP A 3 -6.98 12.10 3.30
N LYS A 4 -7.65 11.61 2.26
CA LYS A 4 -9.10 11.52 2.16
C LYS A 4 -9.52 10.38 1.25
N ILE A 5 -10.77 9.96 1.36
CA ILE A 5 -11.41 9.05 0.39
C ILE A 5 -12.47 9.84 -0.35
N VAL A 6 -12.42 9.80 -1.67
CA VAL A 6 -13.40 10.44 -2.57
C VAL A 6 -13.58 9.58 -3.82
N ASP A 7 -14.82 9.36 -4.24
CA ASP A 7 -15.16 8.55 -5.43
C ASP A 7 -14.37 7.22 -5.47
N ASN A 8 -14.46 6.42 -4.39
CA ASN A 8 -13.77 5.14 -4.25
C ASN A 8 -12.24 5.21 -4.40
N THR A 9 -11.66 6.38 -4.11
CA THR A 9 -10.22 6.61 -4.21
C THR A 9 -9.68 7.12 -2.89
N LEU A 10 -8.72 6.39 -2.31
CA LEU A 10 -7.83 6.94 -1.29
C LEU A 10 -6.85 7.89 -1.97
N ILE A 11 -6.78 9.13 -1.55
CA ILE A 11 -5.80 10.12 -1.99
C ILE A 11 -4.99 10.58 -0.78
N ILE A 12 -3.67 10.45 -0.87
CA ILE A 12 -2.71 10.89 0.13
C ILE A 12 -1.89 12.02 -0.49
N GLU A 13 -1.97 13.21 0.10
CA GLU A 13 -1.29 14.42 -0.36
C GLU A 13 -0.11 14.76 0.54
N GLY A 14 1.01 15.09 -0.07
CA GLY A 14 2.23 15.49 0.61
C GLY A 14 3.35 15.77 -0.38
N ASN A 15 4.57 15.84 0.11
CA ASN A 15 5.77 15.94 -0.71
C ASN A 15 6.65 14.74 -0.39
N PHE A 16 6.72 13.80 -1.31
CA PHE A 16 7.35 12.50 -1.09
C PHE A 16 8.44 12.22 -2.11
N PHE A 17 9.49 11.53 -1.65
CA PHE A 17 10.28 10.70 -2.55
C PHE A 17 9.82 9.25 -2.35
N ALA A 18 9.38 8.59 -3.42
CA ALA A 18 8.69 7.33 -3.32
C ALA A 18 9.22 6.28 -4.31
N LEU A 19 9.05 5.02 -3.93
CA LEU A 19 9.28 3.82 -4.72
C LEU A 19 7.98 3.03 -4.81
N SER A 20 7.57 2.65 -6.02
CA SER A 20 6.36 1.87 -6.27
C SER A 20 6.64 0.64 -7.11
N SER A 21 6.07 -0.51 -6.73
CA SER A 21 6.03 -1.74 -7.53
C SER A 21 4.79 -1.84 -8.42
N GLY A 22 3.86 -0.88 -8.33
CA GLY A 22 2.62 -0.86 -9.11
C GLY A 22 2.82 -0.38 -10.55
N VAL A 23 1.70 -0.24 -11.26
CA VAL A 23 1.65 0.29 -12.63
C VAL A 23 2.27 1.70 -12.66
N LEU A 24 3.08 2.01 -13.68
CA LEU A 24 3.88 3.24 -13.76
C LEU A 24 4.82 3.43 -12.56
N GLY A 25 5.26 2.34 -11.96
CA GLY A 25 6.10 2.33 -10.76
C GLY A 25 7.53 2.82 -11.00
N GLY A 26 8.43 2.47 -10.08
CA GLY A 26 9.81 2.91 -10.04
C GLY A 26 10.03 4.01 -8.99
N TRP A 27 11.07 4.83 -9.18
CA TRP A 27 11.48 5.88 -8.25
C TRP A 27 11.05 7.26 -8.76
N LYS A 28 10.39 8.05 -7.89
CA LYS A 28 9.94 9.39 -8.28
C LYS A 28 9.65 10.30 -7.08
N ARG A 29 9.84 11.63 -7.28
CA ARG A 29 9.24 12.63 -6.40
C ARG A 29 7.78 12.81 -6.79
N VAL A 30 6.88 12.73 -5.80
CA VAL A 30 5.44 12.81 -6.03
C VAL A 30 4.76 13.67 -4.97
N GLU A 31 3.66 14.29 -5.37
CA GLU A 31 2.78 15.06 -4.47
C GLU A 31 1.59 14.22 -4.03
N PHE A 32 1.26 13.17 -4.78
CA PHE A 32 0.10 12.33 -4.52
C PHE A 32 0.47 10.85 -4.57
N LEU A 33 -0.08 10.11 -3.60
CA LEU A 33 -0.16 8.66 -3.63
C LEU A 33 -1.64 8.31 -3.58
N PHE A 34 -2.10 7.38 -4.43
CA PHE A 34 -3.50 6.99 -4.40
C PHE A 34 -3.70 5.49 -4.60
N ASN A 35 -4.85 5.01 -4.13
CA ASN A 35 -5.35 3.67 -4.39
C ASN A 35 -6.82 3.76 -4.75
N HIS A 36 -7.21 3.22 -5.90
CA HIS A 36 -8.57 3.33 -6.44
C HIS A 36 -9.24 1.97 -6.57
N THR A 37 -10.48 1.87 -6.10
CA THR A 37 -11.31 0.67 -6.29
C THR A 37 -11.90 0.65 -7.69
N ILE A 38 -11.51 -0.36 -8.47
CA ILE A 38 -12.12 -0.64 -9.77
C ILE A 38 -13.41 -1.46 -9.58
N THR A 39 -14.49 -1.05 -10.25
CA THR A 39 -15.80 -1.74 -10.20
C THR A 39 -16.14 -2.44 -11.49
N THR A 40 -15.34 -2.25 -12.54
CA THR A 40 -15.52 -2.82 -13.88
C THR A 40 -14.18 -3.30 -14.41
N TYR A 41 -14.21 -4.15 -15.44
CA TYR A 41 -12.99 -4.57 -16.13
C TYR A 41 -12.21 -3.36 -16.68
N VAL A 42 -10.91 -3.34 -16.47
CA VAL A 42 -9.99 -2.30 -16.96
C VAL A 42 -9.06 -2.93 -17.99
N GLU A 43 -9.25 -2.57 -19.26
CA GLU A 43 -8.46 -3.10 -20.38
C GLU A 43 -7.01 -2.58 -20.33
N ASP A 44 -6.84 -1.27 -20.12
CA ASP A 44 -5.53 -0.61 -20.01
C ASP A 44 -5.37 0.07 -18.64
N PRO A 45 -4.71 -0.59 -17.68
CA PRO A 45 -4.46 -0.01 -16.36
C PRO A 45 -3.62 1.27 -16.40
N ILE A 46 -2.74 1.45 -17.40
CA ILE A 46 -1.90 2.63 -17.53
C ILE A 46 -2.76 3.85 -17.87
N GLU A 47 -3.57 3.74 -18.91
CA GLU A 47 -4.46 4.83 -19.33
C GLU A 47 -5.54 5.11 -18.28
N TYR A 48 -6.01 4.08 -17.60
CA TYR A 48 -6.97 4.24 -16.51
C TYR A 48 -6.39 5.04 -15.34
N ILE A 49 -5.17 4.73 -14.88
CA ILE A 49 -4.47 5.50 -13.84
C ILE A 49 -4.25 6.96 -14.26
N LYS A 50 -3.87 7.20 -15.52
CA LYS A 50 -3.72 8.57 -16.06
C LYS A 50 -5.04 9.33 -16.07
N SER A 51 -6.15 8.68 -16.44
CA SER A 51 -7.49 9.28 -16.43
C SER A 51 -7.93 9.68 -15.02
N LEU A 52 -7.69 8.82 -14.03
CA LEU A 52 -7.94 9.12 -12.61
C LEU A 52 -7.10 10.31 -12.13
N ALA A 53 -5.82 10.32 -12.46
CA ALA A 53 -4.94 11.43 -12.10
C ALA A 53 -5.43 12.76 -12.70
N LYS A 54 -5.90 12.75 -13.95
CA LYS A 54 -6.52 13.91 -14.60
C LYS A 54 -7.83 14.31 -13.91
N LYS A 55 -8.71 13.36 -13.60
CA LYS A 55 -9.98 13.60 -12.88
C LYS A 55 -9.77 14.32 -11.56
N PHE A 56 -8.77 13.91 -10.78
CA PHE A 56 -8.46 14.48 -9.48
C PHE A 56 -7.39 15.59 -9.51
N ASN A 57 -7.00 16.07 -10.71
CA ASN A 57 -5.99 17.10 -10.91
C ASN A 57 -4.63 16.79 -10.22
N MET A 58 -4.21 15.52 -10.25
CA MET A 58 -2.94 15.05 -9.71
C MET A 58 -1.87 15.06 -10.80
N LYS A 59 -0.81 15.86 -10.66
CA LYS A 59 0.27 15.97 -11.68
C LYS A 59 1.39 14.98 -11.44
N ASN A 60 1.90 14.92 -10.21
CA ASN A 60 3.03 14.06 -9.82
C ASN A 60 2.53 13.01 -8.83
N TYR A 61 2.36 11.78 -9.27
CA TYR A 61 1.68 10.75 -8.48
C TYR A 61 2.27 9.36 -8.66
N PHE A 62 2.02 8.48 -7.68
CA PHE A 62 1.92 7.03 -7.86
C PHE A 62 0.50 6.57 -7.55
N GLY A 63 -0.02 5.68 -8.38
CA GLY A 63 -1.36 5.13 -8.24
C GLY A 63 -1.38 3.61 -8.22
N LEU A 64 -2.28 3.06 -7.43
CA LEU A 64 -2.60 1.64 -7.36
C LEU A 64 -4.07 1.43 -7.72
N LEU A 65 -4.38 0.27 -8.27
CA LEU A 65 -5.74 -0.19 -8.55
C LEU A 65 -6.05 -1.42 -7.70
N THR A 66 -7.25 -1.50 -7.18
CA THR A 66 -7.70 -2.64 -6.37
C THR A 66 -9.14 -2.98 -6.69
N ALA A 67 -9.50 -4.26 -6.57
CA ALA A 67 -10.90 -4.68 -6.57
C ALA A 67 -11.56 -4.55 -5.18
N VAL A 68 -10.77 -4.25 -4.14
CA VAL A 68 -11.25 -4.14 -2.76
C VAL A 68 -11.93 -2.77 -2.56
N PRO A 69 -13.17 -2.71 -2.06
CA PRO A 69 -13.85 -1.45 -1.75
C PRO A 69 -13.10 -0.61 -0.71
N MET A 70 -13.18 0.73 -0.83
CA MET A 70 -12.45 1.64 0.07
C MET A 70 -12.96 1.65 1.52
N ASP A 71 -14.15 1.16 1.80
CA ASP A 71 -14.64 0.94 3.17
C ASP A 71 -13.90 -0.19 3.90
N LYS A 72 -13.20 -1.06 3.16
CA LYS A 72 -12.31 -2.10 3.70
C LYS A 72 -10.88 -1.60 3.95
N LEU A 73 -10.59 -0.34 3.63
CA LEU A 73 -9.29 0.26 3.92
C LEU A 73 -8.97 0.14 5.42
N ALA A 74 -7.75 -0.32 5.71
CA ALA A 74 -7.16 -0.25 7.03
C ALA A 74 -6.04 0.79 7.05
N VAL A 75 -6.04 1.63 8.08
CA VAL A 75 -4.99 2.65 8.29
C VAL A 75 -4.37 2.40 9.65
N VAL A 76 -3.10 2.03 9.67
CA VAL A 76 -2.37 1.75 10.91
C VAL A 76 -1.16 2.67 10.98
N ARG A 77 -1.02 3.36 12.12
CA ARG A 77 0.15 4.18 12.43
C ARG A 77 0.94 3.55 13.58
N VAL A 78 2.25 3.45 13.36
CA VAL A 78 3.24 3.07 14.38
C VAL A 78 4.31 4.16 14.39
N GLU A 79 4.24 5.06 15.35
CA GLU A 79 5.12 6.24 15.49
C GLU A 79 5.11 7.11 14.20
N ASP A 80 6.24 7.12 13.46
CA ASP A 80 6.45 7.87 12.23
C ASP A 80 6.15 7.07 10.96
N VAL A 81 5.67 5.83 11.09
CA VAL A 81 5.24 4.99 9.97
C VAL A 81 3.71 4.95 9.91
N THR A 82 3.12 5.38 8.81
CA THR A 82 1.69 5.23 8.53
C THR A 82 1.51 4.30 7.34
N THR A 83 0.68 3.27 7.50
CA THR A 83 0.40 2.27 6.46
C THR A 83 -1.07 2.28 6.11
N PHE A 84 -1.36 2.31 4.81
CA PHE A 84 -2.69 2.22 4.22
C PHE A 84 -2.78 0.92 3.43
N VAL A 85 -3.74 0.07 3.75
CA VAL A 85 -3.88 -1.26 3.14
C VAL A 85 -5.31 -1.52 2.71
N THR A 86 -5.47 -1.98 1.46
CA THR A 86 -6.66 -2.70 1.02
C THR A 86 -6.26 -4.14 0.72
N ALA A 87 -6.91 -5.09 1.38
CA ALA A 87 -6.64 -6.51 1.23
C ALA A 87 -7.96 -7.28 1.08
N GLY A 88 -8.11 -7.98 -0.04
CA GLY A 88 -9.26 -8.82 -0.33
C GLY A 88 -8.85 -10.05 -1.12
N VAL A 89 -9.44 -11.19 -0.80
CA VAL A 89 -9.20 -12.47 -1.45
C VAL A 89 -10.52 -13.03 -1.90
N GLY A 90 -10.74 -13.10 -3.22
CA GLY A 90 -11.98 -13.58 -3.82
C GLY A 90 -12.10 -15.11 -3.78
N ASN A 91 -10.99 -15.83 -3.95
CA ASN A 91 -10.92 -17.28 -3.80
C ASN A 91 -9.68 -17.68 -2.98
N PRO A 92 -9.87 -18.18 -1.75
CA PRO A 92 -8.75 -18.57 -0.87
C PRO A 92 -7.85 -19.66 -1.42
N ASN A 93 -8.31 -20.44 -2.42
CA ASN A 93 -7.56 -21.54 -3.00
C ASN A 93 -6.79 -21.16 -4.27
N GLU A 94 -7.09 -20.03 -4.90
CA GLU A 94 -6.59 -19.67 -6.24
C GLU A 94 -5.73 -18.42 -6.28
N LYS A 95 -5.39 -17.80 -5.15
CA LYS A 95 -4.64 -16.53 -5.05
C LYS A 95 -5.30 -15.37 -5.82
N ILE A 96 -6.62 -15.44 -6.02
CA ILE A 96 -7.42 -14.39 -6.67
C ILE A 96 -7.73 -13.31 -5.64
N GLY A 97 -7.38 -12.09 -5.95
CA GLY A 97 -7.60 -10.93 -5.09
C GLY A 97 -6.54 -9.87 -5.35
N THR A 98 -6.50 -8.88 -4.49
CA THR A 98 -5.51 -7.79 -4.55
C THR A 98 -5.16 -7.33 -3.15
N ILE A 99 -3.87 -7.17 -2.88
CA ILE A 99 -3.38 -6.58 -1.65
C ILE A 99 -2.49 -5.39 -2.03
N ASN A 100 -3.02 -4.19 -1.80
CA ASN A 100 -2.28 -2.96 -2.03
C ASN A 100 -1.86 -2.34 -0.70
N ILE A 101 -0.58 -1.96 -0.62
CA ILE A 101 0.04 -1.40 0.58
C ILE A 101 0.71 -0.08 0.22
N ILE A 102 0.36 0.99 0.91
CA ILE A 102 1.07 2.27 0.84
C ILE A 102 1.66 2.54 2.21
N ILE A 103 2.98 2.70 2.27
CA ILE A 103 3.74 2.98 3.49
C ILE A 103 4.29 4.39 3.37
N VAL A 104 3.96 5.26 4.32
CA VAL A 104 4.52 6.60 4.42
C VAL A 104 5.34 6.69 5.71
N VAL A 105 6.63 6.98 5.55
CA VAL A 105 7.56 7.24 6.65
C VAL A 105 7.72 8.75 6.79
N ASP A 106 7.30 9.29 7.93
CA ASP A 106 7.52 10.69 8.28
C ASP A 106 8.95 10.87 8.81
N GLY A 107 9.89 10.67 7.91
CA GLY A 107 11.32 10.62 8.15
C GLY A 107 12.10 10.65 6.85
N ASN A 108 13.40 10.43 6.94
CA ASN A 108 14.27 10.21 5.81
C ASN A 108 14.88 8.81 5.87
N MET A 109 15.21 8.25 4.71
CA MET A 109 15.73 6.88 4.58
C MET A 109 16.76 6.81 3.46
N SER A 110 17.73 5.90 3.58
CA SER A 110 18.60 5.53 2.44
C SER A 110 17.75 4.88 1.33
N ASP A 111 18.27 4.88 0.11
CA ASP A 111 17.60 4.18 -1.00
C ASP A 111 17.57 2.67 -0.75
N GLY A 112 18.65 2.13 -0.15
CA GLY A 112 18.68 0.74 0.30
C GLY A 112 17.59 0.41 1.32
N ALA A 113 17.33 1.30 2.28
CA ALA A 113 16.24 1.14 3.24
C ALA A 113 14.86 1.19 2.56
N MET A 114 14.67 2.00 1.52
CA MET A 114 13.40 2.02 0.77
C MET A 114 13.15 0.70 0.05
N VAL A 115 14.16 0.13 -0.63
CA VAL A 115 14.05 -1.20 -1.24
C VAL A 115 13.80 -2.28 -0.19
N ASN A 116 14.54 -2.24 0.91
CA ASN A 116 14.41 -3.20 2.00
C ASN A 116 13.05 -3.12 2.69
N SER A 117 12.42 -1.92 2.72
CA SER A 117 11.04 -1.74 3.22
C SER A 117 10.01 -2.53 2.41
N ILE A 118 10.19 -2.68 1.09
CA ILE A 118 9.33 -3.54 0.25
C ILE A 118 9.47 -5.00 0.66
N ILE A 119 10.70 -5.47 0.91
CA ILE A 119 10.97 -6.84 1.37
C ILE A 119 10.27 -7.07 2.72
N THR A 120 10.54 -6.24 3.70
CA THR A 120 9.96 -6.32 5.05
C THR A 120 8.42 -6.26 5.02
N ALA A 121 7.84 -5.39 4.20
CA ALA A 121 6.39 -5.29 4.03
C ALA A 121 5.80 -6.56 3.37
N THR A 122 6.49 -7.14 2.38
CA THR A 122 6.07 -8.37 1.73
C THR A 122 6.10 -9.56 2.69
N GLU A 123 7.13 -9.67 3.52
CA GLU A 123 7.23 -10.69 4.56
C GLU A 123 6.11 -10.52 5.62
N ALA A 124 5.87 -9.29 6.08
CA ALA A 124 4.81 -8.97 7.05
C ALA A 124 3.42 -9.30 6.49
N LYS A 125 3.16 -8.96 5.22
CA LYS A 125 1.95 -9.34 4.48
C LYS A 125 1.78 -10.85 4.43
N SER A 126 2.84 -11.58 4.06
CA SER A 126 2.82 -13.04 3.95
C SER A 126 2.46 -13.70 5.28
N VAL A 127 3.07 -13.25 6.37
CA VAL A 127 2.74 -13.72 7.73
C VAL A 127 1.31 -13.38 8.12
N ALA A 128 0.82 -12.20 7.74
CA ALA A 128 -0.57 -11.79 8.00
C ALA A 128 -1.57 -12.72 7.29
N LEU A 129 -1.35 -13.05 6.01
CA LEU A 129 -2.18 -13.97 5.24
C LEU A 129 -2.21 -15.36 5.88
N LEU A 130 -1.05 -15.94 6.20
CA LEU A 130 -0.95 -17.25 6.84
C LEU A 130 -1.66 -17.28 8.21
N LYS A 131 -1.52 -16.21 9.02
CA LYS A 131 -2.22 -16.08 10.30
C LYS A 131 -3.74 -15.90 10.15
N SER A 132 -4.21 -15.41 9.01
CA SER A 132 -5.62 -15.30 8.67
C SER A 132 -6.20 -16.59 8.09
N GLY A 133 -5.44 -17.70 8.12
CA GLY A 133 -5.87 -19.02 7.66
C GLY A 133 -5.72 -19.28 6.16
N LEU A 134 -5.13 -18.33 5.42
CA LEU A 134 -4.88 -18.51 3.98
C LEU A 134 -3.62 -19.38 3.75
N LYS A 135 -3.59 -20.14 2.66
CA LYS A 135 -2.50 -21.07 2.33
C LYS A 135 -1.51 -20.54 1.30
N PHE A 136 -1.47 -19.20 1.12
CA PHE A 136 -0.57 -18.52 0.19
C PHE A 136 -0.06 -17.20 0.78
N THR A 137 0.95 -16.61 0.16
CA THR A 137 1.71 -15.47 0.67
C THR A 137 1.41 -14.15 -0.05
N GLY A 138 0.53 -14.18 -1.03
CA GLY A 138 0.11 -13.02 -1.83
C GLY A 138 -0.71 -13.42 -3.04
N THR A 139 -1.27 -12.44 -3.73
CA THR A 139 -2.00 -12.61 -4.99
C THR A 139 -1.14 -12.17 -6.19
N SER A 140 -1.63 -12.36 -7.41
CA SER A 140 -0.88 -12.02 -8.62
C SER A 140 -0.80 -10.51 -8.90
N THR A 141 -1.61 -9.70 -8.24
CA THR A 141 -1.74 -8.26 -8.50
C THR A 141 -1.37 -7.37 -7.31
N ASP A 142 -0.70 -7.93 -6.31
CA ASP A 142 -0.25 -7.17 -5.14
C ASP A 142 0.71 -6.05 -5.54
N ALA A 143 0.56 -4.89 -4.91
CA ALA A 143 1.45 -3.77 -5.13
C ALA A 143 1.79 -3.02 -3.83
N ILE A 144 3.00 -2.48 -3.77
CA ILE A 144 3.52 -1.74 -2.61
C ILE A 144 4.09 -0.40 -3.06
N ILE A 145 3.72 0.67 -2.37
CA ILE A 145 4.38 1.96 -2.43
C ILE A 145 5.06 2.22 -1.08
N VAL A 146 6.33 2.61 -1.13
CA VAL A 146 7.08 3.13 0.01
C VAL A 146 7.42 4.58 -0.27
N ALA A 147 7.05 5.48 0.64
CA ALA A 147 7.25 6.91 0.50
C ALA A 147 7.90 7.49 1.76
N LYS A 148 8.88 8.40 1.57
CA LYS A 148 9.49 9.18 2.65
C LYS A 148 9.19 10.65 2.49
N THR A 149 8.97 11.37 3.60
CA THR A 149 8.79 12.83 3.59
C THR A 149 10.11 13.59 3.45
N GLY A 150 11.23 12.93 3.74
CA GLY A 150 12.56 13.51 3.71
C GLY A 150 12.87 14.42 4.91
N LYS A 151 11.98 14.48 5.89
CA LYS A 151 12.10 15.32 7.11
C LYS A 151 12.18 14.43 8.34
N GLY A 152 12.78 14.96 9.42
CA GLY A 152 12.85 14.23 10.70
C GLY A 152 13.98 13.21 10.74
N ARG A 153 13.71 12.08 11.38
CA ARG A 153 14.70 11.03 11.65
C ARG A 153 15.19 10.36 10.36
N TYR A 154 16.48 10.06 10.33
CA TYR A 154 17.10 9.30 9.23
C TYR A 154 17.21 7.81 9.59
N TYR A 155 16.87 6.93 8.65
CA TYR A 155 16.95 5.49 8.75
C TYR A 155 17.85 4.91 7.66
N GLU A 156 18.96 4.29 8.06
CA GLU A 156 19.88 3.63 7.14
C GLU A 156 19.34 2.26 6.70
N TYR A 157 18.61 1.56 7.58
CA TYR A 157 18.16 0.19 7.37
C TYR A 157 16.66 0.05 7.65
N ALA A 158 15.99 -0.87 6.90
CA ALA A 158 14.58 -1.19 7.11
C ALA A 158 14.30 -2.71 7.15
N GLY A 159 15.32 -3.55 7.28
CA GLY A 159 15.13 -4.99 7.53
C GLY A 159 14.48 -5.23 8.89
N TYR A 160 13.80 -6.36 9.06
CA TYR A 160 12.98 -6.69 10.25
C TYR A 160 13.67 -6.44 11.60
N ALA A 161 14.98 -6.68 11.71
CA ALA A 161 15.73 -6.47 12.96
C ALA A 161 16.01 -4.97 13.25
N SER A 162 15.92 -4.09 12.25
CA SER A 162 16.14 -2.64 12.42
C SER A 162 14.94 -1.96 13.08
N GLU A 163 15.15 -0.76 13.57
CA GLU A 163 14.08 0.03 14.19
C GLU A 163 12.94 0.31 13.20
N LEU A 164 13.26 0.84 12.00
CA LEU A 164 12.24 1.12 10.98
C LEU A 164 11.56 -0.17 10.51
N GLY A 165 12.33 -1.24 10.31
CA GLY A 165 11.79 -2.52 9.88
C GLY A 165 10.76 -3.09 10.87
N LYS A 166 11.00 -2.98 12.17
CA LYS A 166 10.02 -3.38 13.21
C LYS A 166 8.73 -2.59 13.12
N LYS A 167 8.82 -1.27 12.90
CA LYS A 167 7.65 -0.39 12.75
C LYS A 167 6.84 -0.76 11.51
N ILE A 168 7.51 -0.95 10.36
CA ILE A 168 6.88 -1.38 9.11
C ILE A 168 6.21 -2.74 9.28
N TRP A 169 6.93 -3.71 9.85
CA TRP A 169 6.39 -5.04 10.11
C TRP A 169 5.10 -5.02 10.93
N MET A 170 5.13 -4.29 12.06
CA MET A 170 3.96 -4.19 12.94
C MET A 170 2.79 -3.51 12.24
N ALA A 171 3.04 -2.39 11.57
CA ALA A 171 1.99 -1.61 10.89
C ALA A 171 1.37 -2.40 9.74
N VAL A 172 2.18 -2.98 8.85
CA VAL A 172 1.71 -3.75 7.69
C VAL A 172 0.95 -5.00 8.14
N LYS A 173 1.52 -5.81 9.04
CA LYS A 173 0.86 -7.03 9.52
C LYS A 173 -0.51 -6.73 10.12
N LYS A 174 -0.60 -5.69 10.96
CA LYS A 174 -1.86 -5.29 11.60
C LYS A 174 -2.86 -4.79 10.54
N ALA A 175 -2.43 -3.92 9.62
CA ALA A 175 -3.31 -3.36 8.61
C ALA A 175 -3.84 -4.42 7.62
N VAL A 176 -3.02 -5.39 7.22
CA VAL A 176 -3.46 -6.50 6.35
C VAL A 176 -4.52 -7.35 7.05
N ILE A 177 -4.29 -7.75 8.32
CA ILE A 177 -5.28 -8.52 9.09
C ILE A 177 -6.58 -7.74 9.25
N GLU A 178 -6.50 -6.44 9.57
CA GLU A 178 -7.67 -5.59 9.74
C GLU A 178 -8.48 -5.45 8.45
N SER A 179 -7.82 -5.20 7.32
CA SER A 179 -8.50 -5.07 6.03
C SER A 179 -9.16 -6.39 5.59
N LEU A 180 -8.47 -7.53 5.76
CA LEU A 180 -9.03 -8.86 5.49
C LEU A 180 -10.24 -9.17 6.39
N SER A 181 -10.18 -8.80 7.66
CA SER A 181 -11.32 -8.99 8.59
C SER A 181 -12.54 -8.20 8.13
N LYS A 182 -12.36 -6.95 7.68
CA LYS A 182 -13.45 -6.14 7.11
C LYS A 182 -14.01 -6.75 5.82
N TRP A 183 -13.16 -7.35 4.99
CA TRP A 183 -13.55 -8.03 3.75
C TRP A 183 -14.40 -9.27 4.03
N ASN A 184 -13.98 -10.12 4.98
CA ASN A 184 -14.64 -11.39 5.27
C ASN A 184 -16.00 -11.22 5.98
N ASN A 185 -16.21 -10.13 6.73
CA ASN A 185 -17.45 -9.89 7.48
C ASN A 185 -18.67 -9.55 6.60
N GLU A 186 -18.52 -9.33 5.29
CA GLU A 186 -19.62 -9.13 4.34
C GLU A 186 -19.94 -10.37 3.51
N SER A 187 -19.18 -11.45 3.68
CA SER A 187 -19.35 -12.70 2.93
C SER A 187 -20.25 -13.71 3.68
N VAL A 188 -21.00 -13.25 4.71
CA VAL A 188 -21.97 -14.05 5.49
C VAL A 188 -23.37 -13.54 5.25
#